data_fcad2ae51d26f05c7147de1fd1c8c69d
#
_entry.id   fcad2ae51d26f05c7147de1fd1c8c69d
#
_cell.length_a   1.000
_cell.length_b   1.000
_cell.length_c   1.000
_cell.angle_alpha   90.00
_cell.angle_beta   90.00
_cell.angle_gamma   90.00
#
_symmetry.space_group_name_H-M   'P 1'
#
loop_
_entity.id
_entity.type
_entity.pdbx_description
1 polymer ?
#
loop_
_entity_poly.entity_id
_entity_poly.type
_entity_poly.pdbx_seq_one_letter_code
_entity_poly.pdbx_strand_id
1 'polypeptide(L)'
;MEHLPIFIDLKQQDCLVVGGGDIAARKAGLLFKAQARVTVVAPAISSTMEQLVESKQIIWLESRFDAGHIDKQRLVIAATDDEAVNDAVHAAAAAKNILTNVADNPDKCDFILASILDRSPILVAVSSGGGSPVLARNLRARLETLIPPGYSKLGDLVSRYREAVKQKFGKIAQRRRFWESVLEGPVADHMLAGREQLAESTLMQKLAEPENDAIGRGEVYLVGAGPGDPDLLTFKALRLMQQADVVFYDRLVSKEVLALVRKEAELIYVGKQRAWHAVRQEEINQLLLEHAQQGKRVLRLKGGDPFIFGRGGEEIDTLADEKIPFQVVPGITAASGCASYAGIPLTHRDYAQSCVFVTGQLKQGELDLNWESLVQPRQTVVVYMGLAGLSELSRQLQAHGMAADKPAALVQQGTTENQKVWVSTIGELPAIAEREKPVAPTLVIIGEVTRLHETLAWFKSG
;
A
#
# COMPACT_ATOMS: atom_id res chain seq x y z
N MET A 1 9.26 -14.80 1.13
CA MET A 1 10.19 -14.09 0.23
C MET A 1 11.43 -14.96 0.12
N GLU A 2 11.71 -15.49 -1.05
CA GLU A 2 12.84 -16.41 -1.26
C GLU A 2 14.17 -15.67 -1.44
N HIS A 3 14.15 -14.45 -1.96
CA HIS A 3 15.35 -13.63 -2.19
C HIS A 3 15.25 -12.30 -1.46
N LEU A 4 16.34 -11.89 -0.82
CA LEU A 4 16.47 -10.56 -0.21
C LEU A 4 16.96 -9.56 -1.29
N PRO A 5 16.19 -8.53 -1.65
CA PRO A 5 16.68 -7.50 -2.56
C PRO A 5 17.71 -6.60 -1.87
N ILE A 6 18.91 -6.56 -2.44
CA ILE A 6 20.02 -5.70 -1.99
C ILE A 6 20.65 -5.00 -3.19
N PHE A 7 21.27 -3.83 -2.95
CA PHE A 7 22.14 -3.15 -3.89
C PHE A 7 23.57 -3.29 -3.42
N ILE A 8 24.45 -3.84 -4.26
CA ILE A 8 25.86 -4.08 -3.95
C ILE A 8 26.68 -2.94 -4.55
N ASP A 9 27.53 -2.33 -3.74
CA ASP A 9 28.52 -1.38 -4.23
C ASP A 9 29.70 -2.15 -4.87
N LEU A 10 29.82 -2.01 -6.20
CA LEU A 10 30.87 -2.62 -7.00
C LEU A 10 31.92 -1.62 -7.47
N LYS A 11 31.81 -0.36 -7.06
CA LYS A 11 32.75 0.68 -7.48
C LYS A 11 34.18 0.28 -7.16
N GLN A 12 35.02 0.19 -8.23
CA GLN A 12 36.43 -0.20 -8.14
C GLN A 12 36.66 -1.62 -7.55
N GLN A 13 35.63 -2.49 -7.55
CA GLN A 13 35.76 -3.89 -7.16
C GLN A 13 36.08 -4.74 -8.37
N ASP A 14 36.89 -5.77 -8.19
CA ASP A 14 37.23 -6.71 -9.24
C ASP A 14 36.10 -7.71 -9.45
N CYS A 15 35.63 -7.82 -10.68
CA CYS A 15 34.55 -8.74 -11.07
C CYS A 15 34.98 -9.54 -12.30
N LEU A 16 34.67 -10.84 -12.29
CA LEU A 16 35.01 -11.77 -13.36
C LEU A 16 33.76 -12.17 -14.15
N VAL A 17 33.87 -12.18 -15.46
CA VAL A 17 32.91 -12.83 -16.36
C VAL A 17 33.62 -13.92 -17.13
N VAL A 18 33.13 -15.16 -17.02
CA VAL A 18 33.62 -16.29 -17.79
C VAL A 18 32.67 -16.57 -18.94
N GLY A 19 33.16 -16.40 -20.16
CA GLY A 19 32.40 -16.53 -21.40
C GLY A 19 32.59 -15.32 -22.33
N GLY A 20 32.57 -15.52 -23.63
CA GLY A 20 32.85 -14.51 -24.66
C GLY A 20 31.66 -14.14 -25.54
N GLY A 21 30.50 -14.80 -25.35
CA GLY A 21 29.29 -14.58 -26.16
C GLY A 21 28.51 -13.31 -25.79
N ASP A 22 27.41 -13.05 -26.50
CA ASP A 22 26.58 -11.84 -26.30
C ASP A 22 25.90 -11.79 -24.92
N ILE A 23 25.59 -12.95 -24.30
CA ILE A 23 25.06 -13.00 -22.91
C ILE A 23 26.12 -12.49 -21.94
N ALA A 24 27.36 -12.98 -22.09
CA ALA A 24 28.50 -12.53 -21.28
C ALA A 24 28.77 -11.04 -21.49
N ALA A 25 28.71 -10.53 -22.74
CA ALA A 25 28.91 -9.12 -23.06
C ALA A 25 27.88 -8.21 -22.36
N ARG A 26 26.60 -8.60 -22.37
CA ARG A 26 25.53 -7.85 -21.66
C ARG A 26 25.79 -7.80 -20.17
N LYS A 27 26.22 -8.91 -19.56
CA LYS A 27 26.51 -9.02 -18.13
C LYS A 27 27.76 -8.20 -17.76
N ALA A 28 28.81 -8.27 -18.58
CA ALA A 28 30.03 -7.46 -18.43
C ALA A 28 29.75 -5.97 -18.51
N GLY A 29 28.94 -5.54 -19.49
CA GLY A 29 28.49 -4.16 -19.63
C GLY A 29 27.67 -3.65 -18.45
N LEU A 30 26.89 -4.50 -17.80
CA LEU A 30 26.13 -4.16 -16.59
C LEU A 30 27.08 -3.93 -15.40
N LEU A 31 28.06 -4.80 -15.20
CA LEU A 31 29.08 -4.65 -14.15
C LEU A 31 29.92 -3.39 -14.37
N PHE A 32 30.28 -3.10 -15.63
CA PHE A 32 31.01 -1.85 -15.97
C PHE A 32 30.17 -0.61 -15.63
N LYS A 33 28.89 -0.60 -15.97
CA LYS A 33 27.97 0.51 -15.57
C LYS A 33 27.91 0.69 -14.05
N ALA A 34 28.05 -0.39 -13.28
CA ALA A 34 28.17 -0.33 -11.82
C ALA A 34 29.59 0.07 -11.35
N GLN A 35 30.46 0.55 -12.26
CA GLN A 35 31.81 1.02 -12.01
C GLN A 35 32.77 -0.06 -11.47
N ALA A 36 32.49 -1.36 -11.73
CA ALA A 36 33.40 -2.45 -11.42
C ALA A 36 34.61 -2.47 -12.37
N ARG A 37 35.72 -3.04 -11.91
CA ARG A 37 36.84 -3.45 -12.78
C ARG A 37 36.50 -4.83 -13.32
N VAL A 38 36.11 -4.90 -14.58
CA VAL A 38 35.60 -6.14 -15.18
C VAL A 38 36.72 -6.84 -15.97
N THR A 39 36.96 -8.08 -15.62
CA THR A 39 37.81 -8.99 -16.41
C THR A 39 36.94 -10.05 -17.07
N VAL A 40 37.14 -10.29 -18.34
CA VAL A 40 36.48 -11.36 -19.09
C VAL A 40 37.50 -12.45 -19.46
N VAL A 41 37.17 -13.69 -19.15
CA VAL A 41 37.99 -14.87 -19.53
C VAL A 41 37.24 -15.68 -20.57
N ALA A 42 37.78 -15.74 -21.75
CA ALA A 42 37.24 -16.55 -22.87
C ALA A 42 38.31 -16.81 -23.92
N PRO A 43 38.31 -17.97 -24.59
CA PRO A 43 39.23 -18.25 -25.72
C PRO A 43 38.89 -17.47 -26.99
N ALA A 44 37.64 -17.00 -27.11
CA ALA A 44 37.18 -16.15 -28.20
C ALA A 44 36.05 -15.25 -27.70
N ILE A 45 35.82 -14.10 -28.30
CA ILE A 45 34.79 -13.13 -27.92
C ILE A 45 33.93 -12.74 -29.12
N SER A 46 32.66 -12.34 -28.84
CA SER A 46 31.73 -11.83 -29.83
C SER A 46 32.07 -10.39 -30.22
N SER A 47 31.57 -9.94 -31.36
CA SER A 47 31.74 -8.55 -31.84
C SER A 47 31.20 -7.52 -30.81
N THR A 48 30.13 -7.84 -30.06
CA THR A 48 29.61 -7.03 -28.99
C THR A 48 30.63 -6.89 -27.83
N MET A 49 31.31 -7.98 -27.49
CA MET A 49 32.34 -7.99 -26.46
C MET A 49 33.61 -7.26 -26.93
N GLU A 50 34.01 -7.44 -28.21
CA GLU A 50 35.15 -6.71 -28.81
C GLU A 50 34.99 -5.19 -28.66
N GLN A 51 33.79 -4.64 -28.93
CA GLN A 51 33.51 -3.22 -28.75
C GLN A 51 33.74 -2.72 -27.29
N LEU A 52 33.39 -3.55 -26.29
CA LEU A 52 33.63 -3.22 -24.89
C LEU A 52 35.13 -3.24 -24.56
N VAL A 53 35.89 -4.14 -25.13
CA VAL A 53 37.35 -4.23 -24.97
C VAL A 53 38.03 -3.05 -25.65
N GLU A 54 37.71 -2.74 -26.91
CA GLU A 54 38.27 -1.63 -27.68
C GLU A 54 38.02 -0.27 -26.99
N SER A 55 36.83 -0.11 -26.42
CA SER A 55 36.49 1.09 -25.65
C SER A 55 37.14 1.16 -24.26
N LYS A 56 37.99 0.18 -23.91
CA LYS A 56 38.68 0.07 -22.62
C LYS A 56 37.72 0.01 -21.41
N GLN A 57 36.56 -0.50 -21.63
CA GLN A 57 35.55 -0.66 -20.58
C GLN A 57 35.77 -1.94 -19.75
N ILE A 58 36.38 -2.95 -20.35
CA ILE A 58 36.67 -4.25 -19.75
C ILE A 58 38.06 -4.75 -20.19
N ILE A 59 38.61 -5.68 -19.41
CA ILE A 59 39.87 -6.36 -19.71
C ILE A 59 39.51 -7.77 -20.23
N TRP A 60 40.02 -8.15 -21.38
CA TRP A 60 39.87 -9.50 -21.90
C TRP A 60 41.16 -10.29 -21.73
N LEU A 61 41.03 -11.49 -21.14
CA LEU A 61 42.08 -12.49 -21.05
C LEU A 61 41.73 -13.62 -22.06
N GLU A 62 42.48 -13.70 -23.13
CA GLU A 62 42.34 -14.76 -24.15
C GLU A 62 42.88 -16.07 -23.59
N SER A 63 42.07 -16.74 -22.80
CA SER A 63 42.43 -18.01 -22.17
C SER A 63 41.20 -18.85 -21.85
N ARG A 64 41.41 -20.15 -21.62
CA ARG A 64 40.40 -20.98 -20.94
C ARG A 64 40.30 -20.63 -19.47
N PHE A 65 39.16 -20.90 -18.86
CA PHE A 65 38.97 -20.71 -17.44
C PHE A 65 39.92 -21.60 -16.63
N ASP A 66 40.52 -21.02 -15.60
CA ASP A 66 41.30 -21.69 -14.57
C ASP A 66 40.84 -21.15 -13.20
N ALA A 67 40.88 -22.01 -12.15
CA ALA A 67 40.41 -21.63 -10.83
C ALA A 67 41.17 -20.45 -10.19
N GLY A 68 42.40 -20.17 -10.66
CA GLY A 68 43.18 -19.00 -10.23
C GLY A 68 42.58 -17.65 -10.69
N HIS A 69 41.79 -17.63 -11.75
CA HIS A 69 41.13 -16.41 -12.21
C HIS A 69 40.12 -15.82 -11.20
N ILE A 70 39.63 -16.65 -10.27
CA ILE A 70 38.65 -16.25 -9.25
C ILE A 70 39.30 -15.50 -8.07
N ASP A 71 40.62 -15.55 -7.96
CA ASP A 71 41.30 -14.93 -6.81
C ASP A 71 41.04 -13.45 -6.74
N LYS A 72 40.63 -13.01 -5.52
CA LYS A 72 40.31 -11.59 -5.21
C LYS A 72 39.08 -10.99 -5.93
N GLN A 73 38.31 -11.82 -6.65
CA GLN A 73 37.09 -11.32 -7.27
C GLN A 73 36.00 -11.06 -6.21
N ARG A 74 35.27 -9.97 -6.37
CA ARG A 74 34.11 -9.65 -5.53
C ARG A 74 32.88 -10.45 -5.96
N LEU A 75 32.77 -10.69 -7.27
CA LEU A 75 31.62 -11.31 -7.90
C LEU A 75 32.07 -12.00 -9.19
N VAL A 76 31.48 -13.16 -9.47
CA VAL A 76 31.78 -13.95 -10.67
C VAL A 76 30.50 -14.27 -11.43
N ILE A 77 30.55 -14.16 -12.74
CA ILE A 77 29.45 -14.55 -13.63
C ILE A 77 29.97 -15.61 -14.59
N ALA A 78 29.36 -16.79 -14.61
CA ALA A 78 29.56 -17.82 -15.61
C ALA A 78 28.48 -17.71 -16.70
N ALA A 79 28.90 -17.49 -17.93
CA ALA A 79 27.99 -17.30 -19.08
C ALA A 79 28.61 -17.92 -20.33
N THR A 80 28.93 -19.21 -20.27
CA THR A 80 29.42 -20.03 -21.39
C THR A 80 28.35 -21.03 -21.81
N ASP A 81 28.48 -21.56 -23.02
CA ASP A 81 27.66 -22.67 -23.52
C ASP A 81 28.19 -24.04 -23.04
N ASP A 82 29.33 -24.06 -22.35
CA ASP A 82 29.96 -25.26 -21.80
C ASP A 82 29.56 -25.42 -20.32
N GLU A 83 28.69 -26.38 -20.07
CA GLU A 83 28.18 -26.63 -18.68
C GLU A 83 29.32 -27.07 -17.75
N ALA A 84 30.31 -27.82 -18.21
CA ALA A 84 31.44 -28.26 -17.40
C ALA A 84 32.30 -27.08 -16.94
N VAL A 85 32.47 -26.06 -17.78
CA VAL A 85 33.16 -24.81 -17.43
C VAL A 85 32.32 -24.03 -16.42
N ASN A 86 31.02 -23.92 -16.63
CA ASN A 86 30.13 -23.22 -15.71
C ASN A 86 30.14 -23.88 -14.32
N ASP A 87 30.18 -25.20 -14.27
CA ASP A 87 30.28 -25.97 -13.00
C ASP A 87 31.62 -25.75 -12.29
N ALA A 88 32.71 -25.76 -13.07
CA ALA A 88 34.04 -25.48 -12.53
C ALA A 88 34.13 -24.05 -11.95
N VAL A 89 33.53 -23.07 -12.62
CA VAL A 89 33.43 -21.68 -12.10
C VAL A 89 32.64 -21.63 -10.80
N HIS A 90 31.47 -22.25 -10.77
CA HIS A 90 30.63 -22.29 -9.57
C HIS A 90 31.35 -22.97 -8.40
N ALA A 91 31.93 -24.14 -8.61
CA ALA A 91 32.67 -24.87 -7.58
C ALA A 91 33.86 -24.06 -7.02
N ALA A 92 34.64 -23.43 -7.91
CA ALA A 92 35.78 -22.62 -7.53
C ALA A 92 35.38 -21.36 -6.75
N ALA A 93 34.27 -20.71 -7.12
CA ALA A 93 33.73 -19.55 -6.42
C ALA A 93 33.14 -19.92 -5.04
N ALA A 94 32.37 -21.01 -4.97
CA ALA A 94 31.81 -21.53 -3.73
C ALA A 94 32.91 -21.88 -2.70
N ALA A 95 34.01 -22.50 -3.16
CA ALA A 95 35.16 -22.81 -2.29
C ALA A 95 35.82 -21.58 -1.64
N LYS A 96 35.60 -20.39 -2.22
CA LYS A 96 36.15 -19.10 -1.74
C LYS A 96 35.07 -18.14 -1.19
N ASN A 97 33.83 -18.59 -1.07
CA ASN A 97 32.67 -17.76 -0.67
C ASN A 97 32.52 -16.48 -1.51
N ILE A 98 32.71 -16.59 -2.82
CA ILE A 98 32.55 -15.50 -3.78
C ILE A 98 31.19 -15.63 -4.44
N LEU A 99 30.41 -14.55 -4.47
CA LEU A 99 29.07 -14.51 -5.05
C LEU A 99 29.10 -14.88 -6.54
N THR A 100 28.30 -15.85 -6.91
CA THR A 100 28.29 -16.42 -8.28
C THR A 100 26.90 -16.34 -8.92
N ASN A 101 26.87 -16.03 -10.20
CA ASN A 101 25.70 -16.18 -11.05
C ASN A 101 26.05 -17.03 -12.27
N VAL A 102 25.37 -18.15 -12.42
CA VAL A 102 25.50 -19.02 -13.60
C VAL A 102 24.33 -18.75 -14.52
N ALA A 103 24.61 -18.37 -15.76
CA ALA A 103 23.57 -18.08 -16.73
C ALA A 103 22.69 -19.32 -16.98
N ASP A 104 21.37 -19.08 -17.00
CA ASP A 104 20.34 -20.09 -17.24
C ASP A 104 20.30 -21.28 -16.26
N ASN A 105 20.99 -21.18 -15.11
CA ASN A 105 20.97 -22.18 -14.05
C ASN A 105 20.71 -21.56 -12.66
N PRO A 106 19.44 -21.37 -12.27
CA PRO A 106 19.07 -20.73 -11.00
C PRO A 106 19.63 -21.43 -9.75
N ASP A 107 19.73 -22.75 -9.77
CA ASP A 107 20.20 -23.54 -8.62
C ASP A 107 21.70 -23.33 -8.29
N LYS A 108 22.47 -22.79 -9.25
CA LYS A 108 23.88 -22.45 -9.10
C LYS A 108 24.11 -20.94 -8.97
N CYS A 109 23.09 -20.19 -8.52
CA CYS A 109 23.15 -18.74 -8.39
C CYS A 109 22.98 -18.28 -6.96
N ASP A 110 23.97 -17.56 -6.42
CA ASP A 110 23.84 -16.88 -5.13
C ASP A 110 23.00 -15.59 -5.22
N PHE A 111 22.83 -15.05 -6.42
CA PHE A 111 22.06 -13.85 -6.68
C PHE A 111 21.40 -13.81 -8.06
N ILE A 112 20.35 -13.06 -8.19
CA ILE A 112 19.61 -12.85 -9.45
C ILE A 112 19.94 -11.47 -10.02
N LEU A 113 20.24 -11.41 -11.32
CA LEU A 113 20.32 -10.14 -12.05
C LEU A 113 18.92 -9.67 -12.43
N ALA A 114 18.44 -8.62 -11.76
CA ALA A 114 17.12 -8.06 -11.97
C ALA A 114 17.00 -7.27 -13.28
N SER A 115 15.76 -7.01 -13.71
CA SER A 115 15.46 -6.03 -14.76
C SER A 115 15.56 -4.63 -14.17
N ILE A 116 16.51 -3.80 -14.60
CA ILE A 116 16.86 -2.53 -13.98
C ILE A 116 16.26 -1.37 -14.76
N LEU A 117 15.64 -0.43 -14.05
CA LEU A 117 15.35 0.93 -14.50
C LEU A 117 16.36 1.86 -13.84
N ASP A 118 17.29 2.36 -14.64
CA ASP A 118 18.35 3.27 -14.20
C ASP A 118 17.94 4.73 -14.45
N ARG A 119 17.80 5.46 -13.36
CA ARG A 119 17.60 6.90 -13.27
C ARG A 119 18.57 7.48 -12.24
N SER A 120 19.83 7.02 -12.29
CA SER A 120 20.84 7.39 -11.29
C SER A 120 20.72 8.86 -10.88
N PRO A 121 20.75 9.14 -9.55
CA PRO A 121 21.02 8.22 -8.44
C PRO A 121 19.85 7.30 -8.03
N ILE A 122 18.71 7.35 -8.70
CA ILE A 122 17.53 6.51 -8.42
C ILE A 122 17.64 5.23 -9.25
N LEU A 123 17.60 4.07 -8.58
CA LEU A 123 17.61 2.75 -9.21
C LEU A 123 16.35 1.96 -8.81
N VAL A 124 15.72 1.33 -9.78
CA VAL A 124 14.61 0.40 -9.53
C VAL A 124 14.97 -0.96 -10.14
N ALA A 125 14.94 -1.99 -9.33
CA ALA A 125 15.21 -3.36 -9.75
C ALA A 125 13.92 -4.20 -9.64
N VAL A 126 13.57 -4.90 -10.72
CA VAL A 126 12.37 -5.76 -10.79
C VAL A 126 12.80 -7.19 -11.04
N SER A 127 12.41 -8.10 -10.15
CA SER A 127 12.65 -9.54 -10.28
C SER A 127 11.34 -10.30 -10.09
N SER A 128 11.20 -11.41 -10.80
CA SER A 128 10.14 -12.40 -10.64
C SER A 128 10.64 -13.67 -9.90
N GLY A 129 11.76 -13.58 -9.18
CA GLY A 129 12.37 -14.74 -8.52
C GLY A 129 12.88 -15.81 -9.50
N GLY A 130 13.18 -15.45 -10.77
CA GLY A 130 13.55 -16.42 -11.80
C GLY A 130 12.34 -16.98 -12.58
N GLY A 131 11.10 -16.83 -12.09
CA GLY A 131 9.92 -17.45 -12.67
C GLY A 131 9.48 -16.90 -14.04
N SER A 132 9.67 -15.60 -14.30
CA SER A 132 9.25 -15.01 -15.59
C SER A 132 10.03 -13.74 -15.95
N PRO A 133 11.07 -13.83 -16.77
CA PRO A 133 11.77 -12.65 -17.28
C PRO A 133 10.87 -11.68 -18.06
N VAL A 134 9.83 -12.20 -18.73
CA VAL A 134 8.85 -11.40 -19.46
C VAL A 134 8.02 -10.52 -18.50
N LEU A 135 7.57 -11.08 -17.39
CA LEU A 135 6.83 -10.34 -16.38
C LEU A 135 7.68 -9.21 -15.78
N ALA A 136 8.92 -9.52 -15.38
CA ALA A 136 9.84 -8.53 -14.85
C ALA A 136 10.11 -7.38 -15.84
N ARG A 137 10.30 -7.71 -17.13
CA ARG A 137 10.48 -6.72 -18.20
C ARG A 137 9.24 -5.86 -18.41
N ASN A 138 8.04 -6.44 -18.41
CA ASN A 138 6.79 -5.71 -18.60
C ASN A 138 6.53 -4.74 -17.42
N LEU A 139 6.78 -5.18 -16.18
CA LEU A 139 6.68 -4.31 -15.01
C LEU A 139 7.70 -3.17 -15.07
N ARG A 140 8.96 -3.45 -15.46
CA ARG A 140 9.96 -2.40 -15.67
C ARG A 140 9.50 -1.38 -16.71
N ALA A 141 8.95 -1.85 -17.85
CA ALA A 141 8.46 -0.94 -18.90
C ALA A 141 7.32 -0.04 -18.42
N ARG A 142 6.42 -0.54 -17.59
CA ARG A 142 5.38 0.31 -16.93
C ARG A 142 6.00 1.34 -15.99
N LEU A 143 7.00 0.95 -15.22
CA LEU A 143 7.70 1.87 -14.32
C LEU A 143 8.47 2.96 -15.09
N GLU A 144 8.93 2.71 -16.31
CA GLU A 144 9.56 3.74 -17.16
C GLU A 144 8.65 4.92 -17.47
N THR A 145 7.34 4.67 -17.60
CA THR A 145 6.35 5.76 -17.81
C THR A 145 6.06 6.54 -16.55
N LEU A 146 6.13 5.90 -15.39
CA LEU A 146 5.89 6.53 -14.08
C LEU A 146 7.11 7.27 -13.54
N ILE A 147 8.32 6.83 -13.93
CA ILE A 147 9.60 7.40 -13.48
C ILE A 147 10.39 7.88 -14.71
N PRO A 148 10.00 9.02 -15.29
CA PRO A 148 10.68 9.57 -16.48
C PRO A 148 12.12 10.01 -16.16
N PRO A 149 12.97 10.25 -17.19
CA PRO A 149 14.38 10.63 -17.00
C PRO A 149 14.63 11.84 -16.11
N GLY A 150 13.66 12.76 -16.00
CA GLY A 150 13.76 13.94 -15.13
C GLY A 150 13.97 13.62 -13.64
N TYR A 151 13.60 12.42 -13.20
CA TYR A 151 13.88 11.97 -11.82
C TYR A 151 15.37 11.84 -11.51
N SER A 152 16.23 11.57 -12.49
CA SER A 152 17.69 11.59 -12.31
C SER A 152 18.13 12.97 -11.80
N LYS A 153 17.73 14.02 -12.52
CA LYS A 153 18.08 15.41 -12.17
C LYS A 153 17.47 15.85 -10.83
N LEU A 154 16.26 15.40 -10.54
CA LEU A 154 15.62 15.64 -9.24
C LEU A 154 16.40 14.96 -8.10
N GLY A 155 16.86 13.73 -8.30
CA GLY A 155 17.70 13.01 -7.36
C GLY A 155 19.05 13.70 -7.10
N ASP A 156 19.67 14.21 -8.15
CA ASP A 156 20.91 14.99 -8.05
C ASP A 156 20.69 16.30 -7.28
N LEU A 157 19.58 16.99 -7.54
CA LEU A 157 19.21 18.21 -6.81
C LEU A 157 19.06 17.92 -5.31
N VAL A 158 18.31 16.88 -4.95
CA VAL A 158 18.12 16.44 -3.55
C VAL A 158 19.47 16.12 -2.90
N SER A 159 20.33 15.40 -3.60
CA SER A 159 21.66 15.02 -3.10
C SER A 159 22.53 16.25 -2.82
N ARG A 160 22.54 17.23 -3.72
CA ARG A 160 23.33 18.47 -3.55
C ARG A 160 22.89 19.30 -2.34
N TYR A 161 21.61 19.38 -2.08
CA TYR A 161 21.06 20.22 -0.99
C TYR A 161 20.85 19.48 0.32
N ARG A 162 21.17 18.17 0.39
CA ARG A 162 20.94 17.32 1.57
C ARG A 162 21.58 17.88 2.84
N GLU A 163 22.85 18.31 2.76
CA GLU A 163 23.56 18.84 3.94
C GLU A 163 23.05 20.21 4.34
N ALA A 164 22.71 21.10 3.39
CA ALA A 164 22.10 22.39 3.69
C ALA A 164 20.76 22.25 4.45
N VAL A 165 19.91 21.31 4.00
CA VAL A 165 18.65 20.98 4.68
C VAL A 165 18.90 20.40 6.08
N LYS A 166 19.92 19.55 6.24
CA LYS A 166 20.30 18.98 7.52
C LYS A 166 20.81 20.03 8.52
N GLN A 167 21.54 21.03 8.02
CA GLN A 167 22.02 22.16 8.85
C GLN A 167 20.87 23.08 9.27
N LYS A 168 19.92 23.36 8.36
CA LYS A 168 18.78 24.23 8.65
C LYS A 168 17.80 23.57 9.62
N PHE A 169 17.43 22.31 9.39
CA PHE A 169 16.40 21.62 10.18
C PHE A 169 17.02 20.60 11.13
N GLY A 170 16.97 20.89 12.43
CA GLY A 170 17.51 20.00 13.47
C GLY A 170 16.77 18.67 13.60
N LYS A 171 15.43 18.67 13.48
CA LYS A 171 14.59 17.49 13.69
C LYS A 171 14.39 16.70 12.38
N ILE A 172 14.43 15.35 12.48
CA ILE A 172 14.23 14.45 11.32
C ILE A 172 12.84 14.69 10.66
N ALA A 173 11.80 14.92 11.46
CA ALA A 173 10.45 15.19 10.97
C ALA A 173 10.37 16.47 10.11
N GLN A 174 11.09 17.54 10.50
CA GLN A 174 11.15 18.80 9.74
C GLN A 174 11.85 18.59 8.39
N ARG A 175 13.00 17.89 8.38
CA ARG A 175 13.74 17.53 7.15
C ARG A 175 12.87 16.73 6.20
N ARG A 176 12.13 15.74 6.70
CA ARG A 176 11.24 14.93 5.91
C ARG A 176 10.14 15.78 5.29
N ARG A 177 9.42 16.61 6.07
CA ARG A 177 8.37 17.50 5.56
C ARG A 177 8.89 18.46 4.50
N PHE A 178 10.09 19.00 4.71
CA PHE A 178 10.72 19.85 3.71
C PHE A 178 10.89 19.09 2.39
N TRP A 179 11.49 17.90 2.44
CA TRP A 179 11.70 17.10 1.24
C TRP A 179 10.40 16.65 0.58
N GLU A 180 9.39 16.26 1.34
CA GLU A 180 8.07 15.94 0.79
C GLU A 180 7.48 17.14 0.07
N SER A 181 7.58 18.36 0.63
CA SER A 181 7.09 19.57 -0.01
C SER A 181 7.90 19.97 -1.28
N VAL A 182 9.13 19.52 -1.40
CA VAL A 182 9.98 19.69 -2.59
C VAL A 182 9.61 18.66 -3.65
N LEU A 183 9.45 17.40 -3.25
CA LEU A 183 9.24 16.26 -4.16
C LEU A 183 7.80 16.15 -4.67
N GLU A 184 6.83 16.71 -3.95
CA GLU A 184 5.40 16.70 -4.30
C GLU A 184 4.89 18.09 -4.70
N GLY A 185 5.78 19.04 -4.95
CA GLY A 185 5.44 20.43 -5.22
C GLY A 185 6.13 21.03 -6.44
N PRO A 186 6.06 22.37 -6.58
CA PRO A 186 6.54 23.09 -7.77
C PRO A 186 7.99 22.82 -8.16
N VAL A 187 8.84 22.48 -7.20
CA VAL A 187 10.25 22.14 -7.47
C VAL A 187 10.36 20.91 -8.35
N ALA A 188 9.64 19.83 -7.97
CA ALA A 188 9.60 18.61 -8.76
C ALA A 188 8.92 18.85 -10.12
N ASP A 189 7.81 19.60 -10.17
CA ASP A 189 7.12 19.92 -11.40
C ASP A 189 8.03 20.67 -12.38
N HIS A 190 8.80 21.65 -11.91
CA HIS A 190 9.77 22.37 -12.74
C HIS A 190 10.88 21.45 -13.23
N MET A 191 11.42 20.61 -12.36
CA MET A 191 12.48 19.67 -12.72
C MET A 191 12.03 18.66 -13.77
N LEU A 192 10.86 18.06 -13.57
CA LEU A 192 10.28 17.08 -14.50
C LEU A 192 9.88 17.72 -15.85
N ALA A 193 9.53 19.01 -15.84
CA ALA A 193 9.31 19.80 -17.06
C ALA A 193 10.61 20.30 -17.73
N GLY A 194 11.80 19.90 -17.24
CA GLY A 194 13.10 20.31 -17.79
C GLY A 194 13.54 21.72 -17.43
N ARG A 195 12.85 22.41 -16.51
CA ARG A 195 13.14 23.80 -16.08
C ARG A 195 14.06 23.79 -14.85
N GLU A 196 15.29 23.30 -14.99
CA GLU A 196 16.22 23.01 -13.88
C GLU A 196 16.56 24.26 -13.05
N GLN A 197 16.88 25.39 -13.70
CA GLN A 197 17.23 26.64 -13.02
C GLN A 197 16.05 27.15 -12.15
N LEU A 198 14.83 27.04 -12.67
CA LEU A 198 13.63 27.42 -11.93
C LEU A 198 13.35 26.49 -10.76
N ALA A 199 13.56 25.19 -10.94
CA ALA A 199 13.45 24.20 -9.85
C ALA A 199 14.44 24.53 -8.72
N GLU A 200 15.70 24.80 -9.06
CA GLU A 200 16.75 25.10 -8.10
C GLU A 200 16.50 26.43 -7.38
N SER A 201 16.12 27.49 -8.09
CA SER A 201 15.78 28.80 -7.47
C SER A 201 14.55 28.66 -6.54
N THR A 202 13.54 27.90 -6.92
CA THR A 202 12.36 27.63 -6.08
C THR A 202 12.73 26.86 -4.81
N LEU A 203 13.64 25.88 -4.91
CA LEU A 203 14.16 25.15 -3.75
C LEU A 203 14.94 26.07 -2.82
N MET A 204 15.83 26.90 -3.37
CA MET A 204 16.63 27.86 -2.59
C MET A 204 15.72 28.86 -1.88
N GLN A 205 14.68 29.37 -2.53
CA GLN A 205 13.69 30.26 -1.93
C GLN A 205 12.99 29.58 -0.76
N LYS A 206 12.50 28.34 -0.95
CA LYS A 206 11.91 27.55 0.15
C LYS A 206 12.89 27.30 1.29
N LEU A 207 14.15 27.06 0.98
CA LEU A 207 15.18 26.86 1.99
C LEU A 207 15.52 28.17 2.72
N ALA A 208 15.40 29.34 2.09
CA ALA A 208 15.63 30.65 2.69
C ALA A 208 14.47 31.13 3.57
N GLU A 209 13.25 30.63 3.34
CA GLU A 209 12.09 30.98 4.16
C GLU A 209 12.37 30.68 5.64
N PRO A 210 11.99 31.60 6.57
CA PRO A 210 12.12 31.33 7.99
C PRO A 210 11.36 30.05 8.33
N GLU A 211 11.82 29.32 9.36
CA GLU A 211 11.08 28.17 9.89
C GLU A 211 9.66 28.66 10.24
N ASN A 212 8.73 28.39 9.34
CA ASN A 212 7.35 28.75 9.59
C ASN A 212 6.81 27.80 10.66
N ASP A 213 6.22 28.34 11.72
CA ASP A 213 5.52 27.57 12.75
C ASP A 213 4.52 26.57 12.15
N ALA A 214 4.02 26.83 10.93
CA ALA A 214 3.20 25.91 10.17
C ALA A 214 3.90 24.58 9.82
N ILE A 215 5.23 24.56 9.64
CA ILE A 215 6.01 23.30 9.43
C ILE A 215 6.14 22.53 10.76
N GLY A 216 6.00 23.21 11.89
CA GLY A 216 6.07 22.64 13.24
C GLY A 216 4.73 22.18 13.80
N ARG A 217 3.59 22.68 13.28
CA ARG A 217 2.27 22.29 13.74
C ARG A 217 1.88 20.93 13.18
N GLY A 218 1.46 20.01 14.06
CA GLY A 218 0.85 18.77 13.65
C GLY A 218 -0.53 19.01 13.04
N GLU A 219 -1.01 18.03 12.34
CA GLU A 219 -2.35 18.01 11.75
C GLU A 219 -2.99 16.63 11.94
N VAL A 220 -4.30 16.57 11.95
CA VAL A 220 -5.05 15.32 12.12
C VAL A 220 -5.85 15.01 10.86
N TYR A 221 -5.73 13.79 10.36
CA TYR A 221 -6.51 13.26 9.25
C TYR A 221 -7.50 12.24 9.79
N LEU A 222 -8.78 12.52 9.65
CA LEU A 222 -9.85 11.58 9.95
C LEU A 222 -10.25 10.88 8.65
N VAL A 223 -9.89 9.62 8.51
CA VAL A 223 -9.90 8.91 7.22
C VAL A 223 -10.78 7.68 7.28
N GLY A 224 -11.71 7.55 6.32
CA GLY A 224 -12.49 6.35 6.11
C GLY A 224 -11.68 5.26 5.42
N ALA A 225 -11.62 4.09 6.04
CA ALA A 225 -10.91 2.91 5.56
C ALA A 225 -11.75 2.04 4.60
N GLY A 226 -13.00 2.43 4.35
CA GLY A 226 -13.92 1.58 3.58
C GLY A 226 -14.42 0.36 4.38
N PRO A 227 -15.21 -0.51 3.74
CA PRO A 227 -15.88 -1.63 4.39
C PRO A 227 -15.02 -2.89 4.56
N GLY A 228 -13.80 -2.94 3.97
CA GLY A 228 -12.90 -4.09 4.10
C GLY A 228 -11.93 -4.25 2.93
N ASP A 229 -12.42 -4.21 1.69
CA ASP A 229 -11.60 -4.28 0.48
C ASP A 229 -10.69 -3.04 0.35
N PRO A 230 -9.34 -3.21 0.28
CA PRO A 230 -8.41 -2.10 0.13
C PRO A 230 -8.58 -1.33 -1.18
N ASP A 231 -9.10 -1.94 -2.24
CA ASP A 231 -9.34 -1.27 -3.53
C ASP A 231 -10.50 -0.26 -3.45
N LEU A 232 -11.27 -0.28 -2.36
CA LEU A 232 -12.31 0.72 -2.08
C LEU A 232 -11.80 1.94 -1.31
N LEU A 233 -10.50 2.04 -1.06
CA LEU A 233 -9.91 3.25 -0.52
C LEU A 233 -9.96 4.39 -1.54
N THR A 234 -10.20 5.60 -1.04
CA THR A 234 -10.01 6.78 -1.89
C THR A 234 -8.51 7.04 -2.10
N PHE A 235 -8.13 7.56 -3.27
CA PHE A 235 -6.74 7.97 -3.53
C PHE A 235 -6.21 8.96 -2.49
N LYS A 236 -7.07 9.83 -1.95
CA LYS A 236 -6.70 10.76 -0.90
C LYS A 236 -6.40 10.03 0.41
N ALA A 237 -7.20 9.03 0.78
CA ALA A 237 -6.96 8.20 1.96
C ALA A 237 -5.60 7.51 1.86
N LEU A 238 -5.32 6.82 0.75
CA LEU A 238 -4.06 6.13 0.52
C LEU A 238 -2.86 7.10 0.62
N ARG A 239 -2.93 8.27 -0.02
CA ARG A 239 -1.85 9.27 0.05
C ARG A 239 -1.59 9.74 1.47
N LEU A 240 -2.63 10.01 2.28
CA LEU A 240 -2.45 10.45 3.66
C LEU A 240 -1.94 9.32 4.56
N MET A 241 -2.33 8.06 4.30
CA MET A 241 -1.77 6.88 4.97
C MET A 241 -0.26 6.74 4.74
N GLN A 242 0.21 7.09 3.54
CA GLN A 242 1.63 7.08 3.18
C GLN A 242 2.42 8.26 3.78
N GLN A 243 1.74 9.31 4.26
CA GLN A 243 2.37 10.51 4.83
C GLN A 243 2.30 10.56 6.36
N ALA A 244 1.44 9.77 7.00
CA ALA A 244 1.20 9.80 8.43
C ALA A 244 2.43 9.42 9.26
N ASP A 245 2.64 10.08 10.41
CA ASP A 245 3.67 9.75 11.40
C ASP A 245 3.17 8.74 12.43
N VAL A 246 1.88 8.84 12.77
CA VAL A 246 1.19 7.95 13.69
C VAL A 246 -0.22 7.67 13.16
N VAL A 247 -0.66 6.43 13.27
CA VAL A 247 -1.97 5.96 12.81
C VAL A 247 -2.71 5.32 13.97
N PHE A 248 -3.84 5.92 14.34
CA PHE A 248 -4.78 5.36 15.30
C PHE A 248 -5.85 4.57 14.56
N TYR A 249 -6.04 3.30 14.89
CA TYR A 249 -6.98 2.43 14.19
C TYR A 249 -7.76 1.54 15.15
N ASP A 250 -8.89 1.02 14.71
CA ASP A 250 -9.74 0.11 15.46
C ASP A 250 -9.96 -1.23 14.73
N ARG A 251 -10.75 -2.11 15.34
CA ARG A 251 -10.99 -3.49 14.86
C ARG A 251 -11.64 -3.57 13.47
N LEU A 252 -12.33 -2.52 13.03
CA LEU A 252 -13.05 -2.53 11.76
C LEU A 252 -12.14 -2.26 10.54
N VAL A 253 -10.92 -1.82 10.78
CA VAL A 253 -9.91 -1.63 9.72
C VAL A 253 -9.28 -2.98 9.41
N SER A 254 -9.33 -3.41 8.15
CA SER A 254 -8.75 -4.67 7.72
C SER A 254 -7.21 -4.65 7.77
N LYS A 255 -6.61 -5.84 7.88
CA LYS A 255 -5.15 -5.99 7.88
C LYS A 255 -4.54 -5.57 6.55
N GLU A 256 -5.24 -5.82 5.46
CA GLU A 256 -4.86 -5.47 4.09
C GLU A 256 -4.79 -3.95 3.92
N VAL A 257 -5.77 -3.22 4.46
CA VAL A 257 -5.74 -1.75 4.49
C VAL A 257 -4.60 -1.23 5.37
N LEU A 258 -4.38 -1.80 6.56
CA LEU A 258 -3.28 -1.41 7.43
C LEU A 258 -1.90 -1.65 6.79
N ALA A 259 -1.76 -2.69 5.96
CA ALA A 259 -0.52 -2.97 5.24
C ALA A 259 -0.13 -1.88 4.22
N LEU A 260 -1.08 -1.02 3.82
CA LEU A 260 -0.85 0.13 2.94
C LEU A 260 -0.33 1.37 3.67
N VAL A 261 -0.35 1.38 4.99
CA VAL A 261 0.29 2.44 5.79
C VAL A 261 1.80 2.35 5.60
N ARG A 262 2.48 3.50 5.57
CA ARG A 262 3.94 3.49 5.47
C ARG A 262 4.57 2.74 6.65
N LYS A 263 5.66 2.02 6.39
CA LYS A 263 6.29 1.12 7.37
C LYS A 263 6.85 1.81 8.62
N GLU A 264 7.25 3.07 8.49
CA GLU A 264 7.83 3.87 9.57
C GLU A 264 6.78 4.57 10.44
N ALA A 265 5.49 4.48 10.11
CA ALA A 265 4.44 5.05 10.94
C ALA A 265 4.26 4.23 12.24
N GLU A 266 4.07 4.92 13.33
CA GLU A 266 3.66 4.31 14.59
C GLU A 266 2.20 3.87 14.49
N LEU A 267 1.90 2.59 14.72
CA LEU A 267 0.54 2.06 14.70
C LEU A 267 0.00 1.90 16.12
N ILE A 268 -1.09 2.60 16.45
CA ILE A 268 -1.72 2.58 17.78
C ILE A 268 -3.14 2.04 17.66
N TYR A 269 -3.37 0.88 18.27
CA TYR A 269 -4.70 0.29 18.34
C TYR A 269 -5.55 0.93 19.42
N VAL A 270 -6.71 1.48 19.06
CA VAL A 270 -7.65 2.15 20.00
C VAL A 270 -9.01 1.46 20.11
N GLY A 271 -9.14 0.26 19.52
CA GLY A 271 -10.38 -0.53 19.61
C GLY A 271 -10.55 -1.24 20.94
N LYS A 272 -11.75 -1.78 21.17
CA LYS A 272 -12.05 -2.60 22.35
C LYS A 272 -11.32 -3.94 22.28
N GLN A 273 -10.48 -4.25 23.26
CA GLN A 273 -9.94 -5.60 23.47
C GLN A 273 -10.69 -6.32 24.60
N ARG A 274 -10.90 -7.65 24.46
CA ARG A 274 -11.64 -8.45 25.44
C ARG A 274 -11.05 -8.46 26.87
N ALA A 275 -9.78 -8.10 27.03
CA ALA A 275 -9.04 -8.24 28.29
C ALA A 275 -8.58 -6.91 28.93
N TRP A 276 -8.75 -5.77 28.25
CA TRP A 276 -8.33 -4.46 28.74
C TRP A 276 -9.48 -3.48 28.60
N HIS A 277 -9.60 -2.52 29.52
CA HIS A 277 -10.64 -1.49 29.45
C HIS A 277 -10.62 -0.83 28.06
N ALA A 278 -11.80 -0.71 27.45
CA ALA A 278 -11.94 0.01 26.17
C ALA A 278 -11.43 1.44 26.39
N VAL A 279 -10.53 1.89 25.52
CA VAL A 279 -10.13 3.30 25.48
C VAL A 279 -11.40 4.13 25.32
N ARG A 280 -11.67 5.05 26.25
CA ARG A 280 -12.83 5.92 26.18
C ARG A 280 -12.68 6.88 25.03
N GLN A 281 -13.80 7.39 24.49
CA GLN A 281 -13.74 8.31 23.37
C GLN A 281 -12.94 9.57 23.72
N GLU A 282 -13.08 10.06 24.93
CA GLU A 282 -12.35 11.22 25.45
C GLU A 282 -10.83 10.96 25.45
N GLU A 283 -10.42 9.75 25.79
CA GLU A 283 -9.00 9.34 25.78
C GLU A 283 -8.45 9.27 24.35
N ILE A 284 -9.26 8.80 23.38
CA ILE A 284 -8.87 8.80 21.96
C ILE A 284 -8.67 10.24 21.48
N ASN A 285 -9.63 11.13 21.78
CA ASN A 285 -9.57 12.54 21.42
C ASN A 285 -8.30 13.20 21.99
N GLN A 286 -7.99 12.91 23.25
CA GLN A 286 -6.80 13.43 23.94
C GLN A 286 -5.50 12.92 23.27
N LEU A 287 -5.42 11.63 22.93
CA LEU A 287 -4.27 11.07 22.24
C LEU A 287 -4.04 11.70 20.87
N LEU A 288 -5.10 11.93 20.09
CA LEU A 288 -5.01 12.62 18.80
C LEU A 288 -4.45 14.03 18.97
N LEU A 289 -4.95 14.76 19.99
CA LEU A 289 -4.50 16.11 20.31
C LEU A 289 -3.02 16.15 20.73
N GLU A 290 -2.60 15.29 21.66
CA GLU A 290 -1.24 15.23 22.18
C GLU A 290 -0.21 14.96 21.06
N HIS A 291 -0.49 13.99 20.19
CA HIS A 291 0.40 13.70 19.07
C HIS A 291 0.45 14.83 18.04
N ALA A 292 -0.68 15.51 17.80
CA ALA A 292 -0.71 16.68 16.91
C ALA A 292 0.07 17.87 17.51
N GLN A 293 -0.07 18.13 18.82
CA GLN A 293 0.70 19.17 19.52
C GLN A 293 2.22 18.91 19.50
N GLN A 294 2.64 17.64 19.41
CA GLN A 294 4.04 17.25 19.18
C GLN A 294 4.52 17.51 17.74
N GLY A 295 3.65 18.08 16.89
CA GLY A 295 3.96 18.37 15.51
C GLY A 295 3.89 17.15 14.59
N LYS A 296 3.22 16.05 14.96
CA LYS A 296 3.05 14.85 14.12
C LYS A 296 1.88 15.00 13.16
N ARG A 297 1.96 14.34 12.00
CA ARG A 297 0.81 14.05 11.13
C ARG A 297 0.08 12.84 11.70
N VAL A 298 -1.03 13.08 12.31
CA VAL A 298 -1.84 12.07 12.99
C VAL A 298 -2.94 11.60 12.06
N LEU A 299 -3.03 10.30 11.81
CA LEU A 299 -4.09 9.71 11.02
C LEU A 299 -4.99 8.86 11.91
N ARG A 300 -6.26 9.20 11.99
CA ARG A 300 -7.30 8.37 12.60
C ARG A 300 -8.00 7.57 11.49
N LEU A 301 -7.70 6.29 11.37
CA LEU A 301 -8.25 5.39 10.37
C LEU A 301 -9.47 4.66 10.95
N LYS A 302 -10.64 4.80 10.30
CA LYS A 302 -11.94 4.30 10.77
C LYS A 302 -12.57 3.41 9.72
N GLY A 303 -13.07 2.23 10.11
CA GLY A 303 -13.80 1.35 9.19
C GLY A 303 -15.03 2.06 8.60
N GLY A 304 -15.30 1.85 7.32
CA GLY A 304 -16.36 2.51 6.58
C GLY A 304 -16.08 4.00 6.35
N ASP A 305 -17.03 4.85 6.71
CA ASP A 305 -16.98 6.30 6.65
C ASP A 305 -16.93 6.91 8.07
N PRO A 306 -16.08 7.92 8.34
CA PRO A 306 -15.94 8.51 9.66
C PRO A 306 -17.22 9.15 10.21
N PHE A 307 -18.07 9.68 9.34
CA PHE A 307 -19.28 10.42 9.71
C PHE A 307 -20.57 9.59 9.67
N ILE A 308 -20.49 8.32 9.23
CA ILE A 308 -21.63 7.41 9.24
C ILE A 308 -21.48 6.42 10.40
N PHE A 309 -22.13 6.70 11.52
CA PHE A 309 -22.07 5.92 12.77
C PHE A 309 -20.65 5.66 13.30
N GLY A 310 -19.70 6.52 12.89
CA GLY A 310 -18.28 6.42 13.24
C GLY A 310 -17.84 7.31 14.39
N ARG A 311 -18.71 8.16 14.95
CA ARG A 311 -18.40 9.17 16.00
C ARG A 311 -17.32 10.17 15.59
N GLY A 312 -17.09 10.34 14.28
CA GLY A 312 -16.05 11.24 13.76
C GLY A 312 -16.27 12.71 14.13
N GLY A 313 -17.53 13.15 14.29
CA GLY A 313 -17.85 14.49 14.76
C GLY A 313 -17.28 14.77 16.15
N GLU A 314 -17.43 13.85 17.09
CA GLU A 314 -16.92 13.99 18.46
C GLU A 314 -15.37 14.06 18.51
N GLU A 315 -14.68 13.37 17.58
CA GLU A 315 -13.22 13.43 17.48
C GLU A 315 -12.73 14.78 16.94
N ILE A 316 -13.50 15.41 16.03
CA ILE A 316 -13.15 16.71 15.44
C ILE A 316 -13.48 17.89 16.35
N ASP A 317 -14.57 17.84 17.09
CA ASP A 317 -14.97 18.93 17.98
C ASP A 317 -13.82 19.31 18.93
N THR A 318 -13.19 18.33 19.57
CA THR A 318 -12.02 18.54 20.44
C THR A 318 -10.83 19.19 19.71
N LEU A 319 -10.58 18.78 18.46
CA LEU A 319 -9.47 19.33 17.65
C LEU A 319 -9.75 20.77 17.20
N ALA A 320 -11.01 21.07 16.87
CA ALA A 320 -11.44 22.39 16.47
C ALA A 320 -11.31 23.40 17.63
N ASP A 321 -11.75 23.02 18.83
CA ASP A 321 -11.62 23.84 20.06
C ASP A 321 -10.17 24.21 20.35
N GLU A 322 -9.25 23.25 20.14
CA GLU A 322 -7.80 23.42 20.35
C GLU A 322 -7.07 24.00 19.14
N LYS A 323 -7.79 24.39 18.08
CA LYS A 323 -7.26 24.98 16.84
C LYS A 323 -6.19 24.13 16.16
N ILE A 324 -6.30 22.80 16.28
CA ILE A 324 -5.46 21.85 15.55
C ILE A 324 -5.99 21.74 14.11
N PRO A 325 -5.15 21.92 13.07
CA PRO A 325 -5.56 21.68 11.70
C PRO A 325 -6.01 20.23 11.51
N PHE A 326 -7.15 20.05 10.85
CA PHE A 326 -7.64 18.71 10.52
C PHE A 326 -8.24 18.63 9.11
N GLN A 327 -8.30 17.42 8.57
CA GLN A 327 -9.01 17.10 7.34
C GLN A 327 -9.85 15.86 7.55
N VAL A 328 -11.04 15.84 6.95
CA VAL A 328 -11.89 14.65 6.88
C VAL A 328 -11.85 14.08 5.48
N VAL A 329 -11.59 12.79 5.37
CA VAL A 329 -11.59 12.05 4.10
C VAL A 329 -12.68 11.00 4.19
N PRO A 330 -13.75 11.12 3.39
CA PRO A 330 -14.82 10.13 3.39
C PRO A 330 -14.30 8.77 2.91
N GLY A 331 -14.95 7.72 3.37
CA GLY A 331 -14.76 6.35 2.91
C GLY A 331 -16.05 5.74 2.39
N ILE A 332 -15.94 4.61 1.69
CA ILE A 332 -17.13 3.84 1.32
C ILE A 332 -17.76 3.29 2.60
N THR A 333 -18.95 3.80 2.93
CA THR A 333 -19.67 3.32 4.11
C THR A 333 -20.13 1.87 3.94
N ALA A 334 -20.26 1.12 5.04
CA ALA A 334 -20.65 -0.28 5.00
C ALA A 334 -21.98 -0.52 4.26
N ALA A 335 -22.95 0.39 4.39
CA ALA A 335 -24.21 0.28 3.64
C ALA A 335 -23.98 0.20 2.12
N SER A 336 -23.17 1.10 1.57
CA SER A 336 -22.88 1.12 0.13
C SER A 336 -22.01 -0.05 -0.29
N GLY A 337 -20.92 -0.32 0.42
CA GLY A 337 -19.98 -1.37 0.04
C GLY A 337 -20.58 -2.78 0.16
N CYS A 338 -21.16 -3.11 1.31
CA CYS A 338 -21.77 -4.43 1.54
C CYS A 338 -22.94 -4.69 0.57
N ALA A 339 -23.79 -3.69 0.34
CA ALA A 339 -24.92 -3.83 -0.57
C ALA A 339 -24.46 -4.05 -2.02
N SER A 340 -23.49 -3.29 -2.50
CA SER A 340 -22.90 -3.46 -3.84
C SER A 340 -22.28 -4.84 -4.04
N TYR A 341 -21.51 -5.32 -3.07
CA TYR A 341 -20.87 -6.64 -3.13
C TYR A 341 -21.85 -7.80 -2.94
N ALA A 342 -22.96 -7.54 -2.26
CA ALA A 342 -24.05 -8.50 -2.17
C ALA A 342 -25.00 -8.47 -3.39
N GLY A 343 -24.81 -7.58 -4.36
CA GLY A 343 -25.74 -7.44 -5.47
C GLY A 343 -27.12 -6.92 -5.03
N ILE A 344 -27.19 -6.10 -3.99
CA ILE A 344 -28.41 -5.50 -3.45
C ILE A 344 -28.36 -4.00 -3.66
N PRO A 345 -28.95 -3.42 -4.71
CA PRO A 345 -28.99 -1.99 -4.88
C PRO A 345 -29.85 -1.33 -3.80
N LEU A 346 -29.31 -0.38 -3.04
CA LEU A 346 -30.05 0.26 -1.94
C LEU A 346 -31.24 1.10 -2.42
N THR A 347 -31.22 1.53 -3.66
CA THR A 347 -32.33 2.22 -4.33
C THR A 347 -32.62 1.57 -5.68
N HIS A 348 -33.87 1.51 -6.07
CA HIS A 348 -34.28 0.98 -7.37
C HIS A 348 -35.57 1.63 -7.82
N ARG A 349 -35.69 1.94 -9.11
CA ARG A 349 -36.86 2.63 -9.65
C ARG A 349 -38.21 2.01 -9.28
N ASP A 350 -38.24 0.67 -9.29
CA ASP A 350 -39.49 -0.08 -9.06
C ASP A 350 -39.67 -0.52 -7.60
N TYR A 351 -38.57 -0.71 -6.84
CA TYR A 351 -38.60 -1.31 -5.50
C TYR A 351 -38.39 -0.32 -4.36
N ALA A 352 -37.51 0.67 -4.50
CA ALA A 352 -37.18 1.57 -3.40
C ALA A 352 -36.76 2.98 -3.91
N GLN A 353 -37.52 3.98 -3.49
CA GLN A 353 -37.27 5.40 -3.80
C GLN A 353 -36.52 6.12 -2.68
N SER A 354 -36.44 5.51 -1.51
CA SER A 354 -35.73 6.06 -0.35
C SER A 354 -34.88 4.98 0.32
N CYS A 355 -33.81 5.42 0.97
CA CYS A 355 -32.96 4.55 1.78
C CYS A 355 -32.66 5.26 3.10
N VAL A 356 -32.91 4.56 4.22
CA VAL A 356 -32.71 5.08 5.57
C VAL A 356 -31.62 4.26 6.26
N PHE A 357 -30.66 4.95 6.85
CA PHE A 357 -29.60 4.33 7.68
C PHE A 357 -29.94 4.55 9.14
N VAL A 358 -29.95 3.47 9.93
CA VAL A 358 -30.16 3.52 11.37
C VAL A 358 -29.14 2.67 12.09
N THR A 359 -28.97 2.93 13.39
CA THR A 359 -28.14 2.09 14.25
C THR A 359 -29.00 1.19 15.13
N GLY A 360 -28.75 -0.09 15.08
CA GLY A 360 -29.35 -1.11 15.96
C GLY A 360 -28.57 -1.31 17.26
N GLN A 361 -27.76 -0.33 17.65
CA GLN A 361 -27.04 -0.40 18.93
C GLN A 361 -28.03 -0.24 20.11
N LEU A 362 -28.06 -1.22 20.96
CA LEU A 362 -28.89 -1.20 22.16
C LEU A 362 -28.39 -0.12 23.13
N LYS A 363 -29.31 0.73 23.59
CA LYS A 363 -29.08 1.68 24.67
C LYS A 363 -29.85 1.17 25.89
N GLN A 364 -29.14 0.83 26.96
CA GLN A 364 -29.72 0.23 28.18
C GLN A 364 -30.55 -1.06 27.90
N GLY A 365 -30.24 -1.78 26.81
CA GLY A 365 -30.94 -3.03 26.44
C GLY A 365 -32.10 -2.84 25.46
N GLU A 366 -32.45 -1.61 25.10
CA GLU A 366 -33.57 -1.29 24.21
C GLU A 366 -33.09 -0.60 22.92
N LEU A 367 -33.88 -0.73 21.86
CA LEU A 367 -33.71 -0.02 20.61
C LEU A 367 -34.57 1.24 20.63
N ASP A 368 -33.93 2.41 20.61
CA ASP A 368 -34.60 3.71 20.55
C ASP A 368 -34.60 4.23 19.09
N LEU A 369 -35.64 3.84 18.33
CA LEU A 369 -35.77 4.22 16.91
C LEU A 369 -37.17 4.78 16.63
N ASN A 370 -37.28 5.65 15.63
CA ASN A 370 -38.56 6.10 15.10
C ASN A 370 -39.16 5.02 14.20
N TRP A 371 -39.88 4.07 14.79
CA TRP A 371 -40.40 2.87 14.11
C TRP A 371 -41.35 3.22 12.96
N GLU A 372 -42.21 4.20 13.12
CA GLU A 372 -43.16 4.64 12.08
C GLU A 372 -42.45 5.08 10.80
N SER A 373 -41.29 5.72 10.92
CA SER A 373 -40.49 6.14 9.76
C SER A 373 -39.80 4.98 9.03
N LEU A 374 -39.68 3.80 9.67
CA LEU A 374 -38.96 2.65 9.13
C LEU A 374 -39.86 1.65 8.41
N VAL A 375 -41.19 1.76 8.55
CA VAL A 375 -42.15 0.83 7.92
C VAL A 375 -42.78 1.38 6.66
N GLN A 376 -42.19 2.41 6.06
CA GLN A 376 -42.71 3.09 4.89
C GLN A 376 -42.64 2.20 3.63
N PRO A 377 -43.63 2.30 2.71
CA PRO A 377 -43.59 1.57 1.45
C PRO A 377 -42.45 2.11 0.56
N ARG A 378 -41.93 1.23 -0.31
CA ARG A 378 -40.85 1.56 -1.27
C ARG A 378 -39.62 2.21 -0.64
N GLN A 379 -39.28 1.76 0.55
CA GLN A 379 -38.12 2.20 1.33
C GLN A 379 -37.18 1.01 1.58
N THR A 380 -35.89 1.26 1.51
CA THR A 380 -34.84 0.38 2.02
C THR A 380 -34.38 0.87 3.38
N VAL A 381 -34.34 -0.01 4.37
CA VAL A 381 -33.78 0.29 5.70
C VAL A 381 -32.49 -0.48 5.87
N VAL A 382 -31.42 0.21 6.21
CA VAL A 382 -30.11 -0.38 6.48
C VAL A 382 -29.76 -0.17 7.96
N VAL A 383 -29.60 -1.27 8.68
CA VAL A 383 -29.35 -1.23 10.13
C VAL A 383 -27.91 -1.60 10.43
N TYR A 384 -27.15 -0.64 10.90
CA TYR A 384 -25.79 -0.81 11.42
C TYR A 384 -25.84 -1.37 12.84
N MET A 385 -24.87 -2.22 13.20
CA MET A 385 -24.77 -2.79 14.56
C MET A 385 -26.03 -3.52 15.04
N GLY A 386 -26.90 -3.94 14.10
CA GLY A 386 -28.21 -4.52 14.41
C GLY A 386 -28.20 -6.00 14.78
N LEU A 387 -27.06 -6.71 14.71
CA LEU A 387 -27.03 -8.15 14.91
C LEU A 387 -27.44 -8.57 16.35
N ALA A 388 -26.93 -7.87 17.37
CA ALA A 388 -27.23 -8.19 18.76
C ALA A 388 -28.70 -7.92 19.15
N GLY A 389 -29.34 -6.95 18.51
CA GLY A 389 -30.73 -6.58 18.73
C GLY A 389 -31.69 -7.10 17.65
N LEU A 390 -31.29 -8.07 16.80
CA LEU A 390 -32.03 -8.47 15.60
C LEU A 390 -33.45 -8.98 15.92
N SER A 391 -33.62 -9.78 16.97
CA SER A 391 -34.93 -10.31 17.39
C SER A 391 -35.85 -9.17 17.83
N GLU A 392 -35.35 -8.21 18.59
CA GLU A 392 -36.12 -7.04 19.01
C GLU A 392 -36.42 -6.11 17.83
N LEU A 393 -35.44 -5.89 16.94
CA LEU A 393 -35.64 -5.14 15.70
C LEU A 393 -36.78 -5.73 14.86
N SER A 394 -36.76 -7.04 14.65
CA SER A 394 -37.80 -7.76 13.89
C SER A 394 -39.18 -7.59 14.56
N ARG A 395 -39.23 -7.81 15.86
CA ARG A 395 -40.47 -7.69 16.65
C ARG A 395 -41.07 -6.27 16.60
N GLN A 396 -40.25 -5.25 16.77
CA GLN A 396 -40.70 -3.86 16.77
C GLN A 396 -41.16 -3.40 15.38
N LEU A 397 -40.46 -3.75 14.30
CA LEU A 397 -40.87 -3.41 12.94
C LEU A 397 -42.22 -4.05 12.61
N GLN A 398 -42.46 -5.29 13.02
CA GLN A 398 -43.75 -5.97 12.80
C GLN A 398 -44.86 -5.35 13.66
N ALA A 399 -44.58 -5.00 14.93
CA ALA A 399 -45.53 -4.33 15.79
C ALA A 399 -46.00 -2.97 15.26
N HIS A 400 -45.17 -2.31 14.47
CA HIS A 400 -45.47 -1.02 13.83
C HIS A 400 -45.94 -1.16 12.38
N GLY A 401 -46.34 -2.37 11.95
CA GLY A 401 -47.04 -2.58 10.68
C GLY A 401 -46.17 -3.09 9.52
N MET A 402 -44.90 -3.46 9.74
CA MET A 402 -44.14 -4.15 8.72
C MET A 402 -44.59 -5.60 8.58
N ALA A 403 -44.87 -6.05 7.36
CA ALA A 403 -45.26 -7.42 7.11
C ALA A 403 -44.10 -8.39 7.48
N ALA A 404 -44.43 -9.55 8.10
CA ALA A 404 -43.41 -10.52 8.51
C ALA A 404 -42.63 -11.11 7.32
N ASP A 405 -43.27 -11.19 6.16
CA ASP A 405 -42.68 -11.65 4.89
C ASP A 405 -41.90 -10.54 4.12
N LYS A 406 -41.73 -9.36 4.71
CA LYS A 406 -40.92 -8.30 4.12
C LYS A 406 -39.51 -8.78 3.85
N PRO A 407 -39.01 -8.71 2.62
CA PRO A 407 -37.67 -9.19 2.27
C PRO A 407 -36.58 -8.48 3.05
N ALA A 408 -35.61 -9.25 3.52
CA ALA A 408 -34.49 -8.75 4.29
C ALA A 408 -33.25 -9.64 4.11
N ALA A 409 -32.07 -9.06 4.35
CA ALA A 409 -30.81 -9.76 4.23
C ALA A 409 -29.85 -9.43 5.38
N LEU A 410 -29.01 -10.40 5.73
CA LEU A 410 -27.81 -10.20 6.54
C LEU A 410 -26.59 -10.26 5.62
N VAL A 411 -25.71 -9.27 5.73
CA VAL A 411 -24.43 -9.25 5.02
C VAL A 411 -23.30 -9.19 6.05
N GLN A 412 -22.66 -10.33 6.27
CA GLN A 412 -21.53 -10.48 7.18
C GLN A 412 -20.24 -10.15 6.45
N GLN A 413 -19.36 -9.39 7.11
CA GLN A 413 -18.00 -9.08 6.65
C GLN A 413 -17.94 -8.71 5.16
N GLY A 414 -18.89 -7.87 4.75
CA GLY A 414 -19.05 -7.48 3.35
C GLY A 414 -17.76 -6.93 2.76
N THR A 415 -17.56 -7.17 1.46
CA THR A 415 -16.39 -6.80 0.65
C THR A 415 -15.09 -7.56 0.98
N THR A 416 -15.13 -8.52 1.89
CA THR A 416 -13.96 -9.34 2.23
C THR A 416 -14.13 -10.78 1.71
N GLU A 417 -13.05 -11.56 1.71
CA GLU A 417 -13.06 -12.99 1.36
C GLU A 417 -14.02 -13.80 2.24
N ASN A 418 -14.33 -13.31 3.45
CA ASN A 418 -15.21 -13.95 4.40
C ASN A 418 -16.66 -13.45 4.30
N GLN A 419 -17.02 -12.73 3.24
CA GLN A 419 -18.39 -12.28 3.05
C GLN A 419 -19.36 -13.44 2.99
N LYS A 420 -20.46 -13.34 3.78
CA LYS A 420 -21.61 -14.24 3.68
C LYS A 420 -22.88 -13.41 3.61
N VAL A 421 -23.81 -13.86 2.77
CA VAL A 421 -25.09 -13.20 2.58
C VAL A 421 -26.22 -14.22 2.82
N TRP A 422 -27.16 -13.87 3.68
CA TRP A 422 -28.38 -14.63 3.90
C TRP A 422 -29.57 -13.73 3.54
N VAL A 423 -30.32 -14.14 2.54
CA VAL A 423 -31.55 -13.45 2.10
C VAL A 423 -32.75 -14.25 2.59
N SER A 424 -33.70 -13.57 3.22
CA SER A 424 -34.95 -14.16 3.72
C SER A 424 -35.99 -13.05 3.96
N THR A 425 -36.75 -13.16 5.02
CA THR A 425 -37.76 -12.17 5.46
C THR A 425 -37.42 -11.63 6.84
N ILE A 426 -37.95 -10.44 7.17
CA ILE A 426 -37.68 -9.85 8.49
C ILE A 426 -38.19 -10.75 9.63
N GLY A 427 -39.25 -11.53 9.42
CA GLY A 427 -39.76 -12.47 10.39
C GLY A 427 -38.85 -13.68 10.62
N GLU A 428 -38.12 -14.12 9.60
CA GLU A 428 -37.27 -15.32 9.67
C GLU A 428 -35.80 -15.01 10.01
N LEU A 429 -35.33 -13.77 9.78
CA LEU A 429 -33.94 -13.43 10.05
C LEU A 429 -33.43 -13.74 11.45
N PRO A 430 -34.23 -13.58 12.55
CA PRO A 430 -33.76 -13.97 13.87
C PRO A 430 -33.43 -15.49 13.99
N ALA A 431 -34.28 -16.36 13.43
CA ALA A 431 -34.03 -17.79 13.42
C ALA A 431 -32.80 -18.17 12.56
N ILE A 432 -32.60 -17.49 11.45
CA ILE A 432 -31.39 -17.65 10.62
C ILE A 432 -30.16 -17.22 11.43
N ALA A 433 -30.19 -16.11 12.14
CA ALA A 433 -29.08 -15.67 12.94
C ALA A 433 -28.73 -16.62 14.10
N GLU A 434 -29.73 -17.25 14.71
CA GLU A 434 -29.52 -18.28 15.73
C GLU A 434 -28.87 -19.54 15.15
N ARG A 435 -29.28 -19.96 13.96
CA ARG A 435 -28.78 -21.16 13.29
C ARG A 435 -27.39 -20.96 12.72
N GLU A 436 -27.20 -19.90 11.96
CA GLU A 436 -25.97 -19.62 11.18
C GLU A 436 -24.91 -18.93 12.00
N LYS A 437 -25.26 -18.33 13.12
CA LYS A 437 -24.37 -17.59 14.07
C LYS A 437 -23.45 -16.60 13.37
N PRO A 438 -23.99 -15.65 12.58
CA PRO A 438 -23.17 -14.66 11.90
C PRO A 438 -22.32 -13.88 12.88
N VAL A 439 -21.10 -13.54 12.46
CA VAL A 439 -20.14 -12.79 13.29
C VAL A 439 -20.08 -11.32 12.86
N ALA A 440 -19.84 -10.45 13.82
CA ALA A 440 -19.65 -9.01 13.53
C ALA A 440 -18.31 -8.74 12.78
N PRO A 441 -18.28 -7.77 11.86
CA PRO A 441 -19.37 -6.87 11.49
C PRO A 441 -20.40 -7.54 10.57
N THR A 442 -21.68 -7.30 10.84
CA THR A 442 -22.80 -7.75 10.01
C THR A 442 -23.79 -6.61 9.84
N LEU A 443 -24.21 -6.37 8.62
CA LEU A 443 -25.19 -5.36 8.25
C LEU A 443 -26.54 -6.04 8.00
N VAL A 444 -27.64 -5.37 8.39
CA VAL A 444 -29.01 -5.80 8.08
C VAL A 444 -29.57 -4.89 7.02
N ILE A 445 -30.09 -5.43 5.92
CA ILE A 445 -30.77 -4.68 4.85
C ILE A 445 -32.20 -5.19 4.75
N ILE A 446 -33.17 -4.28 4.82
CA ILE A 446 -34.61 -4.61 4.78
C ILE A 446 -35.26 -3.86 3.61
N GLY A 447 -35.96 -4.55 2.75
CA GLY A 447 -36.66 -3.95 1.61
C GLY A 447 -36.74 -4.89 0.40
N GLU A 448 -37.64 -4.59 -0.52
CA GLU A 448 -37.85 -5.39 -1.74
C GLU A 448 -36.57 -5.55 -2.59
N VAL A 449 -35.64 -4.61 -2.49
CA VAL A 449 -34.36 -4.64 -3.21
C VAL A 449 -33.50 -5.87 -2.86
N THR A 450 -33.70 -6.49 -1.70
CA THR A 450 -32.94 -7.68 -1.30
C THR A 450 -33.22 -8.90 -2.17
N ARG A 451 -34.41 -8.96 -2.84
CA ARG A 451 -34.75 -9.99 -3.82
C ARG A 451 -33.82 -10.00 -5.02
N LEU A 452 -33.24 -8.84 -5.35
CA LEU A 452 -32.34 -8.70 -6.50
C LEU A 452 -31.01 -9.41 -6.30
N HIS A 453 -30.66 -9.80 -5.08
CA HIS A 453 -29.48 -10.62 -4.81
C HIS A 453 -29.41 -11.87 -5.68
N GLU A 454 -30.54 -12.57 -5.91
CA GLU A 454 -30.57 -13.80 -6.71
C GLU A 454 -30.04 -13.59 -8.14
N THR A 455 -30.27 -12.42 -8.71
CA THR A 455 -29.91 -12.10 -10.10
C THR A 455 -28.69 -11.24 -10.23
N LEU A 456 -28.35 -10.43 -9.23
CA LEU A 456 -27.29 -9.44 -9.26
C LEU A 456 -26.05 -9.78 -8.42
N ALA A 457 -26.06 -10.90 -7.69
CA ALA A 457 -24.88 -11.33 -6.93
C ALA A 457 -23.71 -11.68 -7.89
N TRP A 458 -22.69 -10.88 -7.87
CA TRP A 458 -21.50 -11.00 -8.73
C TRP A 458 -20.24 -11.37 -7.96
N PHE A 459 -20.16 -10.96 -6.70
CA PHE A 459 -18.99 -11.20 -5.86
C PHE A 459 -19.10 -12.61 -5.25
N LYS A 460 -18.10 -13.43 -5.52
CA LYS A 460 -17.95 -14.77 -4.91
C LYS A 460 -16.86 -14.65 -3.86
N SER A 461 -17.24 -14.82 -2.60
CA SER A 461 -16.28 -15.11 -1.52
C SER A 461 -15.54 -16.40 -1.85
N GLY A 462 -14.23 -16.43 -1.67
CA GLY A 462 -13.35 -17.55 -1.98
C GLY A 462 -13.69 -18.82 -1.20
#